data_5542d24ba72a1f96630db5bf139851e6
#
_entry.id   5542d24ba72a1f96630db5bf139851e6
#
_cell.length_a   1.000
_cell.length_b   1.000
_cell.length_c   1.000
_cell.angle_alpha   90.00
_cell.angle_beta   90.00
_cell.angle_gamma   90.00
#
_symmetry.space_group_name_H-M   'P 1'
#
loop_
_entity.id
_entity.type
_entity.pdbx_description
1 polymer ?
#
loop_
_entity_poly.entity_id
_entity_poly.type
_entity_poly.pdbx_seq_one_letter_code
_entity_poly.pdbx_strand_id
1 'polypeptide(L)'
;NNSPLLPMLLKWTKTYVYMIGYEKRWFAVARTATKPENMQGFHEDNMLFIVDEASGVADPIMEAITGTLAGENNKLLLMGNPTKTSGTFYDSHTVDRSLYKCHTVNSEHSKRTNKENIEAMKRKYGADSNVVRVRVYGEFPQQEDDVFIPISWLEQSCKTEISERTARALGIYTD
;
A
#
# COMPACT_ATOMS: atom_id res chain seq x y z
N ASN A 1 26.83 -6.45 10.85
CA ASN A 1 27.46 -7.42 9.95
C ASN A 1 28.11 -8.56 10.75
N ASN A 2 27.28 -9.52 11.16
CA ASN A 2 27.71 -10.59 12.09
C ASN A 2 28.04 -11.92 11.39
N SER A 3 28.02 -11.93 10.04
CA SER A 3 28.35 -13.16 9.29
C SER A 3 29.80 -13.13 8.82
N PRO A 4 30.65 -14.10 9.18
CA PRO A 4 32.04 -14.18 8.71
C PRO A 4 32.14 -14.55 7.22
N LEU A 5 31.11 -15.16 6.65
CA LEU A 5 31.10 -15.64 5.25
C LEU A 5 30.67 -14.56 4.24
N LEU A 6 29.72 -13.69 4.63
CA LEU A 6 29.18 -12.70 3.71
C LEU A 6 30.23 -11.74 3.12
N PRO A 7 31.23 -11.24 3.87
CA PRO A 7 32.28 -10.38 3.30
C PRO A 7 33.18 -11.08 2.29
N MET A 8 33.25 -12.40 2.30
CA MET A 8 34.03 -13.20 1.35
C MET A 8 33.27 -13.38 0.01
N LEU A 9 31.95 -13.30 0.03
CA LEU A 9 31.08 -13.55 -1.12
C LEU A 9 30.50 -12.27 -1.70
N LEU A 10 30.17 -11.30 -0.85
CA LEU A 10 29.46 -10.10 -1.21
C LEU A 10 30.27 -8.84 -0.91
N LYS A 11 30.20 -7.90 -1.82
CA LYS A 11 30.62 -6.52 -1.60
C LYS A 11 29.40 -5.61 -1.59
N TRP A 12 29.45 -4.56 -0.77
CA TRP A 12 28.38 -3.58 -0.70
C TRP A 12 28.89 -2.15 -0.60
N THR A 13 28.12 -1.27 -1.16
CA THR A 13 28.23 0.18 -1.03
C THR A 13 26.97 0.70 -0.34
N LYS A 14 26.75 2.01 -0.30
CA LYS A 14 25.56 2.61 0.28
C LYS A 14 24.24 2.13 -0.37
N THR A 15 24.25 1.91 -1.69
CA THR A 15 23.03 1.61 -2.47
C THR A 15 23.14 0.37 -3.34
N TYR A 16 24.28 -0.31 -3.34
CA TYR A 16 24.54 -1.42 -4.24
C TYR A 16 25.23 -2.57 -3.50
N VAL A 17 24.69 -3.76 -3.65
CA VAL A 17 25.26 -5.01 -3.13
C VAL A 17 25.43 -5.98 -4.30
N TYR A 18 26.58 -6.64 -4.39
CA TYR A 18 26.82 -7.59 -5.46
C TYR A 18 27.69 -8.77 -5.02
N MET A 19 27.56 -9.86 -5.75
CA MET A 19 28.42 -11.02 -5.58
C MET A 19 29.76 -10.81 -6.29
N ILE A 20 30.85 -11.05 -5.58
CA ILE A 20 32.21 -10.90 -6.10
C ILE A 20 32.41 -11.83 -7.30
N GLY A 21 32.85 -11.30 -8.44
CA GLY A 21 32.99 -12.00 -9.69
C GLY A 21 31.70 -12.04 -10.57
N TYR A 22 30.58 -11.55 -10.05
CA TYR A 22 29.29 -11.50 -10.76
C TYR A 22 28.60 -10.13 -10.67
N GLU A 23 29.38 -9.06 -10.61
CA GLU A 23 28.96 -7.69 -10.30
C GLU A 23 27.84 -7.15 -11.16
N LYS A 24 27.75 -7.63 -12.44
CA LYS A 24 26.75 -7.18 -13.41
C LYS A 24 25.46 -8.01 -13.42
N ARG A 25 25.46 -9.19 -12.82
CA ARG A 25 24.35 -10.15 -12.89
C ARG A 25 23.72 -10.47 -11.54
N TRP A 26 24.54 -10.58 -10.49
CA TRP A 26 24.05 -10.94 -9.17
C TRP A 26 24.23 -9.75 -8.23
N PHE A 27 23.25 -8.88 -8.24
CA PHE A 27 23.28 -7.67 -7.45
C PHE A 27 21.90 -7.30 -6.91
N ALA A 28 21.90 -6.46 -5.87
CA ALA A 28 20.75 -5.70 -5.42
C ALA A 28 21.12 -4.23 -5.41
N VAL A 29 20.20 -3.39 -5.85
CA VAL A 29 20.37 -1.95 -5.90
C VAL A 29 19.17 -1.23 -5.29
N ALA A 30 19.44 -0.29 -4.37
CA ALA A 30 18.41 0.60 -3.85
C ALA A 30 18.30 1.85 -4.75
N ARG A 31 17.08 2.15 -5.17
CA ARG A 31 16.78 3.32 -6.00
C ARG A 31 15.59 4.09 -5.44
N THR A 32 15.62 5.39 -5.59
CA THR A 32 14.48 6.25 -5.31
C THR A 32 13.74 6.48 -6.63
N ALA A 33 12.48 6.10 -6.65
CA ALA A 33 11.61 6.23 -7.82
C ALA A 33 11.01 7.63 -7.89
N THR A 34 11.72 8.57 -8.49
CA THR A 34 11.21 9.92 -8.75
C THR A 34 10.72 10.11 -10.18
N LYS A 35 11.20 9.27 -11.10
CA LYS A 35 10.84 9.29 -12.52
C LYS A 35 10.74 7.87 -13.04
N PRO A 36 9.79 7.57 -13.94
CA PRO A 36 9.61 6.23 -14.54
C PRO A 36 10.88 5.70 -15.22
N GLU A 37 11.66 6.56 -15.87
CA GLU A 37 12.88 6.20 -16.58
C GLU A 37 13.94 5.58 -15.66
N ASN A 38 13.92 5.92 -14.37
CA ASN A 38 14.85 5.37 -13.38
C ASN A 38 14.59 3.88 -13.09
N MET A 39 13.40 3.37 -13.44
CA MET A 39 12.98 1.98 -13.24
C MET A 39 13.11 1.14 -14.52
N GLN A 40 13.39 1.76 -15.65
CA GLN A 40 13.61 1.09 -16.92
C GLN A 40 15.04 0.53 -17.05
N GLY A 41 15.24 -0.40 -17.98
CA GLY A 41 16.56 -0.93 -18.33
C GLY A 41 17.03 -2.13 -17.50
N PHE A 42 16.18 -2.67 -16.64
CA PHE A 42 16.42 -3.96 -16.00
C PHE A 42 15.77 -5.06 -16.82
N HIS A 43 16.56 -5.93 -17.41
CA HIS A 43 16.11 -7.06 -18.22
C HIS A 43 16.98 -8.27 -17.89
N GLU A 44 16.51 -9.05 -16.92
CA GLU A 44 17.18 -10.27 -16.49
C GLU A 44 16.13 -11.39 -16.33
N ASP A 45 16.57 -12.62 -16.47
CA ASP A 45 15.70 -13.80 -16.36
C ASP A 45 15.13 -14.00 -14.95
N ASN A 46 15.86 -13.54 -13.94
CA ASN A 46 15.48 -13.67 -12.53
C ASN A 46 15.60 -12.32 -11.85
N MET A 47 14.48 -11.65 -11.63
CA MET A 47 14.41 -10.36 -10.95
C MET A 47 13.40 -10.37 -9.82
N LEU A 48 13.70 -9.63 -8.77
CA LEU A 48 12.76 -9.29 -7.71
C LEU A 48 12.76 -7.77 -7.52
N PHE A 49 11.65 -7.14 -7.84
CA PHE A 49 11.39 -5.77 -7.41
C PHE A 49 10.74 -5.77 -6.03
N ILE A 50 11.29 -4.97 -5.12
CA ILE A 50 10.72 -4.72 -3.80
C ILE A 50 10.36 -3.24 -3.75
N VAL A 51 9.07 -2.96 -3.65
CA VAL A 51 8.53 -1.59 -3.56
C VAL A 51 8.06 -1.36 -2.14
N ASP A 52 8.82 -0.57 -1.40
CA ASP A 52 8.45 -0.12 -0.07
C ASP A 52 7.56 1.12 -0.15
N GLU A 53 6.64 1.30 0.82
CA GLU A 53 5.63 2.36 0.83
C GLU A 53 4.82 2.42 -0.48
N ALA A 54 4.44 1.24 -1.00
CA ALA A 54 3.85 1.07 -2.33
C ALA A 54 2.59 1.91 -2.57
N SER A 55 1.80 2.18 -1.53
CA SER A 55 0.61 3.04 -1.63
C SER A 55 0.94 4.48 -2.02
N GLY A 56 2.18 4.94 -1.77
CA GLY A 56 2.65 6.28 -2.12
C GLY A 56 3.28 6.40 -3.50
N VAL A 57 3.56 5.28 -4.18
CA VAL A 57 4.23 5.28 -5.48
C VAL A 57 3.24 5.65 -6.59
N ALA A 58 3.64 6.57 -7.46
CA ALA A 58 2.80 7.02 -8.57
C ALA A 58 2.64 5.92 -9.65
N ASP A 59 1.47 5.81 -10.24
CA ASP A 59 1.14 4.79 -11.24
C ASP A 59 2.11 4.73 -12.42
N PRO A 60 2.60 5.83 -13.02
CA PRO A 60 3.58 5.76 -14.10
C PRO A 60 4.89 5.05 -13.72
N ILE A 61 5.27 5.11 -12.42
CA ILE A 61 6.45 4.41 -11.91
C ILE A 61 6.14 2.92 -11.75
N MET A 62 4.95 2.59 -11.26
CA MET A 62 4.51 1.20 -11.15
C MET A 62 4.37 0.54 -12.53
N GLU A 63 3.85 1.24 -13.53
CA GLU A 63 3.79 0.80 -14.92
C GLU A 63 5.18 0.52 -15.48
N ALA A 64 6.16 1.40 -15.23
CA ALA A 64 7.54 1.19 -15.64
C ALA A 64 8.16 -0.06 -14.99
N ILE A 65 7.89 -0.31 -13.70
CA ILE A 65 8.35 -1.51 -12.98
C ILE A 65 7.68 -2.76 -13.57
N THR A 66 6.36 -2.78 -13.70
CA THR A 66 5.62 -3.93 -14.20
C THR A 66 5.98 -4.25 -15.66
N GLY A 67 6.24 -3.22 -16.47
CA GLY A 67 6.71 -3.39 -17.84
C GLY A 67 8.08 -4.08 -17.97
N THR A 68 8.90 -4.08 -16.92
CA THR A 68 10.19 -4.79 -16.90
C THR A 68 10.07 -6.27 -16.48
N LEU A 69 8.92 -6.67 -15.91
CA LEU A 69 8.69 -8.01 -15.35
C LEU A 69 8.23 -9.03 -16.41
N ALA A 70 8.75 -8.96 -17.63
CA ALA A 70 8.36 -9.85 -18.72
C ALA A 70 8.92 -11.28 -18.62
N GLY A 71 9.94 -11.52 -17.78
CA GLY A 71 10.57 -12.83 -17.61
C GLY A 71 9.75 -13.74 -16.69
N GLU A 72 9.74 -15.04 -16.97
CA GLU A 72 8.96 -16.06 -16.24
C GLU A 72 9.28 -16.10 -14.74
N ASN A 73 10.53 -15.83 -14.35
CA ASN A 73 10.98 -15.86 -12.95
C ASN A 73 11.01 -14.48 -12.30
N ASN A 74 10.48 -13.46 -12.95
CA ASN A 74 10.44 -12.12 -12.41
C ASN A 74 9.30 -11.97 -11.40
N LYS A 75 9.58 -11.31 -10.28
CA LYS A 75 8.65 -11.17 -9.16
C LYS A 75 8.57 -9.74 -8.67
N LEU A 76 7.39 -9.38 -8.18
CA LEU A 76 7.11 -8.09 -7.56
C LEU A 76 6.65 -8.31 -6.13
N LEU A 77 7.26 -7.62 -5.18
CA LEU A 77 6.83 -7.52 -3.80
C LEU A 77 6.43 -6.07 -3.50
N LEU A 78 5.17 -5.85 -3.23
CA LEU A 78 4.63 -4.57 -2.79
C LEU A 78 4.40 -4.62 -1.29
N MET A 79 4.86 -3.63 -0.56
CA MET A 79 4.60 -3.52 0.87
C MET A 79 4.44 -2.06 1.29
N GLY A 80 3.67 -1.83 2.34
CA GLY A 80 3.40 -0.51 2.88
C GLY A 80 2.09 -0.43 3.63
N ASN A 81 1.81 0.73 4.20
CA ASN A 81 0.53 1.02 4.78
C ASN A 81 -0.49 1.32 3.67
N PRO A 82 -1.72 0.79 3.74
CA PRO A 82 -2.74 0.99 2.72
C PRO A 82 -3.42 2.37 2.88
N THR A 83 -2.73 3.43 2.47
CA THR A 83 -3.15 4.82 2.72
C THR A 83 -4.10 5.39 1.68
N LYS A 84 -4.20 4.77 0.49
CA LYS A 84 -5.02 5.24 -0.63
C LYS A 84 -6.01 4.18 -1.09
N THR A 85 -7.15 4.60 -1.61
CA THR A 85 -8.19 3.74 -2.23
C THR A 85 -8.10 3.71 -3.75
N SER A 86 -6.93 4.03 -4.29
CA SER A 86 -6.64 4.03 -5.73
C SER A 86 -5.19 3.66 -5.99
N GLY A 87 -4.88 3.32 -7.24
CA GLY A 87 -3.54 2.98 -7.72
C GLY A 87 -3.17 1.50 -7.54
N THR A 88 -2.04 1.12 -8.12
CA THR A 88 -1.60 -0.29 -8.26
C THR A 88 -1.59 -1.07 -6.95
N PHE A 89 -1.21 -0.44 -5.82
CA PHE A 89 -1.20 -1.13 -4.52
C PHE A 89 -2.62 -1.46 -4.03
N TYR A 90 -3.57 -0.55 -4.22
CA TYR A 90 -4.98 -0.81 -3.92
C TYR A 90 -5.57 -1.86 -4.86
N ASP A 91 -5.32 -1.74 -6.15
CA ASP A 91 -5.82 -2.64 -7.18
C ASP A 91 -5.33 -4.07 -6.96
N SER A 92 -4.07 -4.25 -6.51
CA SER A 92 -3.51 -5.56 -6.17
C SER A 92 -4.29 -6.28 -5.05
N HIS A 93 -5.04 -5.57 -4.22
CA HIS A 93 -5.86 -6.13 -3.14
C HIS A 93 -7.36 -6.18 -3.49
N THR A 94 -7.78 -5.57 -4.58
CA THR A 94 -9.18 -5.44 -5.01
C THR A 94 -9.40 -6.04 -6.39
N VAL A 95 -9.35 -5.25 -7.45
CA VAL A 95 -9.70 -5.67 -8.82
C VAL A 95 -8.71 -6.68 -9.40
N ASP A 96 -7.43 -6.56 -9.09
CA ASP A 96 -6.35 -7.43 -9.57
C ASP A 96 -5.95 -8.52 -8.56
N ARG A 97 -6.76 -8.71 -7.50
CA ARG A 97 -6.44 -9.64 -6.41
C ARG A 97 -6.12 -11.06 -6.87
N SER A 98 -6.68 -11.50 -7.97
CA SER A 98 -6.41 -12.83 -8.53
C SER A 98 -4.98 -13.02 -9.05
N LEU A 99 -4.28 -11.92 -9.37
CA LEU A 99 -2.90 -11.90 -9.86
C LEU A 99 -1.87 -11.84 -8.72
N TYR A 100 -2.31 -11.52 -7.50
CA TYR A 100 -1.44 -11.28 -6.35
C TYR A 100 -1.73 -12.21 -5.18
N LYS A 101 -0.69 -12.56 -4.43
CA LYS A 101 -0.82 -13.18 -3.13
C LYS A 101 -0.82 -12.08 -2.06
N CYS A 102 -2.02 -11.69 -1.61
CA CYS A 102 -2.19 -10.60 -0.67
C CYS A 102 -2.09 -11.06 0.79
N HIS A 103 -1.44 -10.25 1.61
CA HIS A 103 -1.31 -10.43 3.05
C HIS A 103 -1.67 -9.13 3.77
N THR A 104 -2.55 -9.22 4.76
CA THR A 104 -2.87 -8.12 5.67
C THR A 104 -2.31 -8.45 7.05
N VAL A 105 -1.57 -7.50 7.63
CA VAL A 105 -0.94 -7.67 8.94
C VAL A 105 -1.58 -6.69 9.93
N ASN A 106 -2.33 -7.23 10.89
CA ASN A 106 -2.88 -6.45 12.00
C ASN A 106 -1.83 -6.34 13.12
N SER A 107 -1.47 -5.10 13.46
CA SER A 107 -0.48 -4.77 14.49
C SER A 107 -0.88 -5.24 15.90
N GLU A 108 -2.16 -5.44 16.16
CA GLU A 108 -2.63 -6.00 17.43
C GLU A 108 -2.16 -7.44 17.66
N HIS A 109 -1.98 -8.19 16.60
CA HIS A 109 -1.53 -9.58 16.67
C HIS A 109 0.00 -9.71 16.69
N SER A 110 0.72 -8.62 16.43
CA SER A 110 2.18 -8.62 16.43
C SER A 110 2.74 -8.56 17.85
N LYS A 111 3.74 -9.39 18.14
CA LYS A 111 4.50 -9.35 19.41
C LYS A 111 5.48 -8.17 19.48
N ARG A 112 5.76 -7.51 18.35
CA ARG A 112 6.75 -6.41 18.25
C ARG A 112 6.13 -5.03 18.45
N THR A 113 4.80 -4.91 18.42
CA THR A 113 4.11 -3.63 18.53
C THR A 113 3.87 -3.25 19.98
N ASN A 114 3.96 -1.95 20.29
CA ASN A 114 3.58 -1.41 21.58
C ASN A 114 2.05 -1.33 21.68
N LYS A 115 1.45 -2.16 22.53
CA LYS A 115 0.00 -2.25 22.72
C LYS A 115 -0.59 -0.98 23.33
N GLU A 116 0.15 -0.32 24.22
CA GLU A 116 -0.31 0.95 24.83
C GLU A 116 -0.45 2.05 23.77
N ASN A 117 0.46 2.09 22.81
CA ASN A 117 0.39 3.04 21.69
C ASN A 117 -0.82 2.75 20.78
N ILE A 118 -1.15 1.48 20.54
CA ILE A 118 -2.34 1.08 19.80
C ILE A 118 -3.60 1.56 20.51
N GLU A 119 -3.71 1.32 21.82
CA GLU A 119 -4.87 1.74 22.60
C GLU A 119 -4.96 3.28 22.70
N ALA A 120 -3.83 3.98 22.78
CA ALA A 120 -3.80 5.44 22.73
C ALA A 120 -4.31 5.97 21.38
N MET A 121 -3.92 5.33 20.27
CA MET A 121 -4.41 5.67 18.93
C MET A 121 -5.91 5.47 18.79
N LYS A 122 -6.43 4.33 19.24
CA LYS A 122 -7.87 4.03 19.24
C LYS A 122 -8.68 5.03 20.06
N ARG A 123 -8.17 5.40 21.23
CA ARG A 123 -8.83 6.43 22.09
C ARG A 123 -8.82 7.80 21.43
N LYS A 124 -7.73 8.17 20.75
CA LYS A 124 -7.59 9.49 20.12
C LYS A 124 -8.42 9.65 18.86
N TYR A 125 -8.43 8.63 18.00
CA TYR A 125 -9.02 8.73 16.65
C TYR A 125 -10.32 7.96 16.48
N GLY A 126 -10.68 7.10 17.44
CA GLY A 126 -11.77 6.14 17.33
C GLY A 126 -11.31 4.82 16.71
N ALA A 127 -11.84 3.70 17.24
CA ALA A 127 -11.44 2.35 16.81
C ALA A 127 -11.75 2.09 15.31
N ASP A 128 -12.83 2.69 14.79
CA ASP A 128 -13.29 2.51 13.41
C ASP A 128 -12.79 3.60 12.44
N SER A 129 -11.93 4.50 12.91
CA SER A 129 -11.40 5.57 12.07
C SER A 129 -10.45 5.06 10.99
N ASN A 130 -10.36 5.76 9.86
CA ASN A 130 -9.39 5.45 8.80
C ASN A 130 -7.95 5.39 9.31
N VAL A 131 -7.59 6.24 10.28
CA VAL A 131 -6.25 6.24 10.89
C VAL A 131 -5.95 4.90 11.56
N VAL A 132 -6.89 4.36 12.34
CA VAL A 132 -6.74 3.08 13.03
C VAL A 132 -6.81 1.92 12.04
N ARG A 133 -7.72 1.96 11.05
CA ARG A 133 -7.78 0.96 9.98
C ARG A 133 -6.45 0.79 9.27
N VAL A 134 -5.87 1.89 8.81
CA VAL A 134 -4.62 1.89 8.05
C VAL A 134 -3.42 1.52 8.91
N ARG A 135 -3.25 2.15 10.08
CA ARG A 135 -2.01 2.05 10.86
C ARG A 135 -1.99 0.89 11.85
N VAL A 136 -3.15 0.39 12.26
CA VAL A 136 -3.26 -0.70 13.24
C VAL A 136 -3.71 -1.98 12.56
N TYR A 137 -4.82 -1.93 11.81
CA TYR A 137 -5.39 -3.14 11.22
C TYR A 137 -4.76 -3.52 9.88
N GLY A 138 -4.03 -2.60 9.24
CA GLY A 138 -3.46 -2.81 7.90
C GLY A 138 -4.53 -2.91 6.82
N GLU A 139 -5.68 -2.27 7.03
CA GLU A 139 -6.81 -2.25 6.12
C GLU A 139 -6.88 -0.92 5.36
N PHE A 140 -7.36 -0.97 4.14
CA PHE A 140 -7.60 0.26 3.37
C PHE A 140 -8.66 1.13 4.03
N PRO A 141 -8.56 2.48 3.90
CA PRO A 141 -9.58 3.38 4.41
C PRO A 141 -10.92 3.12 3.72
N GLN A 142 -12.01 3.44 4.38
CA GLN A 142 -13.35 3.30 3.80
C GLN A 142 -13.61 4.33 2.70
N GLN A 143 -12.96 5.47 2.81
CA GLN A 143 -13.00 6.58 1.84
C GLN A 143 -11.70 7.38 1.93
N GLU A 144 -11.39 8.19 0.92
CA GLU A 144 -10.27 9.11 0.97
C GLU A 144 -10.55 10.26 1.94
N ASP A 145 -9.49 10.81 2.57
CA ASP A 145 -9.62 11.82 3.62
C ASP A 145 -10.07 13.20 3.08
N ASP A 146 -10.01 13.41 1.75
CA ASP A 146 -10.37 14.64 1.06
C ASP A 146 -11.80 14.65 0.48
N VAL A 147 -12.62 13.67 0.82
CA VAL A 147 -14.01 13.59 0.37
C VAL A 147 -14.85 14.64 1.09
N PHE A 148 -15.46 15.54 0.31
CA PHE A 148 -16.28 16.66 0.83
C PHE A 148 -17.50 16.17 1.63
N ILE A 149 -18.14 15.07 1.18
CA ILE A 149 -19.27 14.43 1.89
C ILE A 149 -18.96 12.95 2.08
N PRO A 150 -18.77 12.47 3.33
CA PRO A 150 -18.59 11.06 3.60
C PRO A 150 -19.76 10.20 3.10
N ILE A 151 -19.45 9.08 2.45
CA ILE A 151 -20.46 8.12 1.98
C ILE A 151 -21.38 7.69 3.13
N SER A 152 -20.82 7.51 4.33
CA SER A 152 -21.59 7.17 5.53
C SER A 152 -22.68 8.19 5.88
N TRP A 153 -22.45 9.47 5.59
CA TRP A 153 -23.46 10.53 5.78
C TRP A 153 -24.58 10.42 4.75
N LEU A 154 -24.23 10.10 3.51
CA LEU A 154 -25.22 9.86 2.45
C LEU A 154 -26.07 8.64 2.78
N GLU A 155 -25.45 7.53 3.17
CA GLU A 155 -26.17 6.32 3.56
C GLU A 155 -27.07 6.52 4.78
N GLN A 156 -26.61 7.30 5.77
CA GLN A 156 -27.41 7.63 6.94
C GLN A 156 -28.60 8.53 6.55
N SER A 157 -28.38 9.49 5.67
CA SER A 157 -29.43 10.38 5.16
C SER A 157 -30.50 9.59 4.37
N CYS A 158 -30.08 8.61 3.56
CA CYS A 158 -31.00 7.73 2.82
C CYS A 158 -31.82 6.79 3.72
N LYS A 159 -31.33 6.47 4.92
CA LYS A 159 -32.04 5.63 5.91
C LYS A 159 -32.93 6.43 6.85
N THR A 160 -32.80 7.75 6.85
CA THR A 160 -33.60 8.62 7.72
C THR A 160 -34.98 8.85 7.08
N GLU A 161 -36.04 8.30 7.68
CA GLU A 161 -37.42 8.62 7.30
C GLU A 161 -37.67 10.10 7.62
N ILE A 162 -37.98 10.86 6.59
CA ILE A 162 -38.36 12.25 6.73
C ILE A 162 -39.85 12.27 7.14
N SER A 163 -40.17 12.89 8.28
CA SER A 163 -41.58 13.03 8.68
C SER A 163 -42.33 13.83 7.61
N GLU A 164 -43.63 13.49 7.39
CA GLU A 164 -44.51 14.20 6.44
C GLU A 164 -44.45 15.73 6.63
N ARG A 165 -44.42 16.16 7.89
CA ARG A 165 -44.33 17.60 8.23
C ARG A 165 -43.02 18.22 7.68
N THR A 166 -41.90 17.53 7.78
CA THR A 166 -40.60 17.98 7.28
C THR A 166 -40.57 17.94 5.75
N ALA A 167 -41.10 16.87 5.13
CA ALA A 167 -41.20 16.74 3.69
C ALA A 167 -42.05 17.86 3.06
N ARG A 168 -43.19 18.19 3.66
CA ARG A 168 -44.01 19.35 3.22
C ARG A 168 -43.32 20.67 3.40
N ALA A 169 -42.59 20.89 4.51
CA ALA A 169 -41.85 22.14 4.73
C ALA A 169 -40.70 22.33 3.74
N LEU A 170 -40.12 21.26 3.21
CA LEU A 170 -39.05 21.26 2.20
C LEU A 170 -39.60 21.22 0.77
N GLY A 171 -40.93 21.15 0.55
CA GLY A 171 -41.51 21.05 -0.78
C GLY A 171 -41.24 19.73 -1.53
N ILE A 172 -40.90 18.68 -0.81
CA ILE A 172 -40.54 17.37 -1.38
C ILE A 172 -41.78 16.48 -1.54
N TYR A 173 -42.88 16.81 -0.87
CA TYR A 173 -44.15 16.09 -0.95
C TYR A 173 -44.96 16.57 -2.16
N THR A 174 -45.19 15.73 -3.12
CA THR A 174 -46.16 15.91 -4.20
C THR A 174 -47.38 15.03 -3.87
N ASP A 175 -48.59 15.64 -3.82
CA ASP A 175 -49.85 14.93 -3.65
C ASP A 175 -50.04 13.81 -4.68
#